data_36c1ca3e93e78c1ccf440716392deeb4
#
_entry.id   36c1ca3e93e78c1ccf440716392deeb4
#
_cell.length_a   1.000
_cell.length_b   1.000
_cell.length_c   1.000
_cell.angle_alpha   90.00
_cell.angle_beta   90.00
_cell.angle_gamma   90.00
#
_symmetry.space_group_name_H-M   'P 1'
#
loop_
_entity.id
_entity.type
_entity.pdbx_description
1 polymer ?
#
loop_
_entity_poly.entity_id
_entity_poly.type
_entity_poly.pdbx_seq_one_letter_code
_entity_poly.pdbx_strand_id
1 'polypeptide(L)'
;MKKTLTGLDFKIQEMAGRIRELREISGFSAQTMALKTGTSEEEYLRCEAGQSDLNFAFLYRCALAFGVDVTDLIEGSSPKLRSYTLTRAGNGQKIEQAHEMIYYNMASGFQNRIADPLFVENKYSDEAFYSDIELTSHVGQECDLVIRGSMKVQVGGHTELLHEGDCIYYDSSIPHGMVAADAQDCLFYAIVLRPQEPSLPEAGGDRAAMIETAQSPDPEARIYTRFVDAPEDANGKLQSIAFKNEQSFNFAFDIVDALGREKPEKLAMLHVALDGTERRFTFKDMKDASSQAANYFTSLGIRRGDRVMLVLKRHYQFWFAILGLHKIGAIAIPATNQLVEHDFSYRFQAAGVSAVLCTADGDTAHHVDIAEADTGMKLTKIMVGGSRDGWHDFNAEYGLFSRRYTRRDDAPCGDEPMLMFFTSGTSGYPKIAAHNYKYPLGHFITAKYWHQVNPDGLHLTISDTGWAKSLWGKLYGQWLCEAAVFVYDFDRFDAEKILPMFAKYQITTFCAPPTMYRMLIKQDLSRFDLSSIQHASIAGEALNPEVFRQFEKATGLRIMEGFGQSESTLIIGNLAGDSHKIGSMGKPVPLYDVHLLDSSGHEA
;
A
#
# COMPACT_ATOMS: atom_id res chain seq x y z
N MET A 1 32.24 -35.13 -45.35
CA MET A 1 33.18 -34.33 -44.59
C MET A 1 32.52 -33.99 -43.26
N LYS A 2 33.00 -34.52 -42.12
CA LYS A 2 32.54 -34.09 -40.80
C LYS A 2 33.12 -32.70 -40.56
N LYS A 3 32.25 -31.65 -40.49
CA LYS A 3 32.65 -30.32 -40.01
C LYS A 3 33.13 -30.50 -38.56
N THR A 4 34.37 -30.14 -38.29
CA THR A 4 34.90 -30.05 -36.92
C THR A 4 34.14 -28.88 -36.27
N LEU A 5 33.29 -29.14 -35.26
CA LEU A 5 32.59 -28.12 -34.51
C LEU A 5 33.59 -27.20 -33.84
N THR A 6 33.44 -25.91 -33.96
CA THR A 6 34.21 -24.92 -33.22
C THR A 6 33.74 -24.92 -31.76
N GLY A 7 34.55 -24.35 -30.83
CA GLY A 7 34.14 -24.26 -29.41
C GLY A 7 32.81 -23.51 -29.22
N LEU A 8 32.47 -22.59 -30.14
CA LEU A 8 31.19 -21.86 -30.15
C LEU A 8 30.01 -22.75 -30.55
N ASP A 9 30.19 -23.56 -31.60
CA ASP A 9 29.16 -24.53 -32.06
C ASP A 9 28.81 -25.53 -30.94
N PHE A 10 29.79 -25.93 -30.13
CA PHE A 10 29.57 -26.82 -29.00
C PHE A 10 28.70 -26.16 -27.91
N LYS A 11 28.98 -24.89 -27.55
CA LYS A 11 28.20 -24.13 -26.57
C LYS A 11 26.76 -23.87 -27.04
N ILE A 12 26.57 -23.55 -28.32
CA ILE A 12 25.23 -23.39 -28.91
C ILE A 12 24.43 -24.70 -28.79
N GLN A 13 25.06 -25.84 -29.03
CA GLN A 13 24.41 -27.15 -28.91
C GLN A 13 24.02 -27.48 -27.44
N GLU A 14 24.87 -27.10 -26.47
CA GLU A 14 24.56 -27.28 -25.05
C GLU A 14 23.38 -26.41 -24.60
N MET A 15 23.35 -25.12 -24.98
CA MET A 15 22.24 -24.20 -24.70
C MET A 15 20.93 -24.67 -25.36
N ALA A 16 21.00 -25.07 -26.63
CA ALA A 16 19.85 -25.63 -27.37
C ALA A 16 19.32 -26.92 -26.71
N GLY A 17 20.19 -27.76 -26.22
CA GLY A 17 19.85 -28.96 -25.46
C GLY A 17 19.11 -28.65 -24.17
N ARG A 18 19.55 -27.65 -23.39
CA ARG A 18 18.89 -27.19 -22.16
C ARG A 18 17.52 -26.57 -22.42
N ILE A 19 17.37 -25.79 -23.51
CA ILE A 19 16.09 -25.24 -23.93
C ILE A 19 15.10 -26.37 -24.25
N ARG A 20 15.54 -27.39 -24.97
CA ARG A 20 14.70 -28.56 -25.27
C ARG A 20 14.28 -29.31 -24.01
N GLU A 21 15.20 -29.60 -23.11
CA GLU A 21 14.94 -30.29 -21.86
C GLU A 21 13.96 -29.51 -20.99
N LEU A 22 14.14 -28.21 -20.84
CA LEU A 22 13.20 -27.34 -20.09
C LEU A 22 11.82 -27.28 -20.73
N ARG A 23 11.72 -27.24 -22.06
CA ARG A 23 10.43 -27.29 -22.77
C ARG A 23 9.70 -28.60 -22.48
N GLU A 24 10.40 -29.72 -22.54
CA GLU A 24 9.83 -31.05 -22.29
C GLU A 24 9.38 -31.20 -20.84
N ILE A 25 10.19 -30.78 -19.87
CA ILE A 25 9.86 -30.77 -18.44
C ILE A 25 8.66 -29.87 -18.15
N SER A 26 8.58 -28.71 -18.80
CA SER A 26 7.47 -27.75 -18.66
C SER A 26 6.20 -28.17 -19.39
N GLY A 27 6.25 -29.24 -20.19
CA GLY A 27 5.10 -29.72 -20.96
C GLY A 27 4.67 -28.82 -22.11
N PHE A 28 5.53 -27.91 -22.57
CA PHE A 28 5.21 -27.00 -23.67
C PHE A 28 5.44 -27.67 -25.04
N SER A 29 4.51 -27.42 -25.98
CA SER A 29 4.73 -27.76 -27.41
C SER A 29 5.71 -26.76 -28.04
N ALA A 30 6.37 -27.15 -29.14
CA ALA A 30 7.17 -26.24 -29.95
C ALA A 30 6.36 -25.03 -30.45
N GLN A 31 5.12 -25.24 -30.81
CA GLN A 31 4.19 -24.17 -31.21
C GLN A 31 3.91 -23.18 -30.05
N THR A 32 3.72 -23.68 -28.86
CA THR A 32 3.54 -22.84 -27.66
C THR A 32 4.79 -22.00 -27.39
N MET A 33 5.96 -22.61 -27.50
CA MET A 33 7.22 -21.90 -27.30
C MET A 33 7.50 -20.90 -28.41
N ALA A 34 7.17 -21.20 -29.66
CA ALA A 34 7.26 -20.23 -30.76
C ALA A 34 6.44 -18.97 -30.50
N LEU A 35 5.18 -19.13 -30.03
CA LEU A 35 4.34 -18.01 -29.61
C LEU A 35 4.95 -17.21 -28.45
N LYS A 36 5.48 -17.89 -27.43
CA LYS A 36 6.09 -17.24 -26.25
C LYS A 36 7.41 -16.52 -26.60
N THR A 37 8.15 -17.03 -27.57
CA THR A 37 9.42 -16.44 -28.01
C THR A 37 9.28 -15.47 -29.18
N GLY A 38 8.06 -15.32 -29.74
CA GLY A 38 7.80 -14.42 -30.88
C GLY A 38 8.49 -14.86 -32.18
N THR A 39 8.67 -16.19 -32.37
CA THR A 39 9.27 -16.78 -33.56
C THR A 39 8.25 -17.63 -34.30
N SER A 40 8.56 -18.05 -35.54
CA SER A 40 7.80 -19.13 -36.19
C SER A 40 8.16 -20.47 -35.53
N GLU A 41 7.25 -21.46 -35.63
CA GLU A 41 7.53 -22.81 -35.09
C GLU A 41 8.76 -23.44 -35.76
N GLU A 42 8.94 -23.21 -37.05
CA GLU A 42 10.09 -23.71 -37.82
C GLU A 42 11.40 -23.08 -37.33
N GLU A 43 11.40 -21.77 -37.08
CA GLU A 43 12.54 -21.03 -36.56
C GLU A 43 12.86 -21.44 -35.10
N TYR A 44 11.84 -21.59 -34.24
CA TYR A 44 12.01 -22.10 -32.90
C TYR A 44 12.69 -23.49 -32.88
N LEU A 45 12.19 -24.41 -33.71
CA LEU A 45 12.76 -25.77 -33.82
C LEU A 45 14.21 -25.76 -34.36
N ARG A 46 14.55 -24.84 -35.24
CA ARG A 46 15.94 -24.67 -35.72
C ARG A 46 16.85 -24.17 -34.60
N CYS A 47 16.39 -23.19 -33.78
CA CYS A 47 17.11 -22.71 -32.59
C CYS A 47 17.27 -23.85 -31.58
N GLU A 48 16.21 -24.59 -31.27
CA GLU A 48 16.24 -25.72 -30.34
C GLU A 48 17.09 -26.90 -30.84
N ALA A 49 17.28 -27.01 -32.14
CA ALA A 49 18.21 -27.98 -32.74
C ALA A 49 19.67 -27.49 -32.77
N GLY A 50 19.94 -26.26 -32.34
CA GLY A 50 21.26 -25.64 -32.45
C GLY A 50 21.73 -25.40 -33.89
N GLN A 51 20.78 -25.26 -34.81
CA GLN A 51 21.01 -25.05 -36.25
C GLN A 51 20.87 -23.57 -36.67
N SER A 52 20.58 -22.70 -35.71
CA SER A 52 20.49 -21.25 -35.87
C SER A 52 21.18 -20.59 -34.69
N ASP A 53 21.64 -19.36 -34.89
CA ASP A 53 22.23 -18.58 -33.79
C ASP A 53 21.20 -18.30 -32.71
N LEU A 54 21.61 -18.51 -31.46
CA LEU A 54 20.80 -18.23 -30.28
C LEU A 54 21.11 -16.81 -29.82
N ASN A 55 20.44 -15.82 -30.40
CA ASN A 55 20.61 -14.44 -29.99
C ASN A 55 20.05 -14.21 -28.55
N PHE A 56 20.53 -13.16 -27.91
CA PHE A 56 20.17 -12.87 -26.50
C PHE A 56 18.67 -12.72 -26.31
N ALA A 57 17.96 -12.04 -27.23
CA ALA A 57 16.52 -11.85 -27.14
C ALA A 57 15.74 -13.18 -27.17
N PHE A 58 16.18 -14.14 -27.97
CA PHE A 58 15.60 -15.48 -28.00
C PHE A 58 15.85 -16.24 -26.69
N LEU A 59 17.11 -16.26 -26.20
CA LEU A 59 17.48 -16.90 -24.94
C LEU A 59 16.71 -16.29 -23.76
N TYR A 60 16.59 -14.97 -23.74
CA TYR A 60 15.87 -14.24 -22.71
C TYR A 60 14.37 -14.59 -22.68
N ARG A 61 13.73 -14.65 -23.86
CA ARG A 61 12.32 -15.06 -23.97
C ARG A 61 12.12 -16.53 -23.59
N CYS A 62 13.05 -17.41 -23.92
CA CYS A 62 13.03 -18.80 -23.45
C CYS A 62 13.15 -18.85 -21.92
N ALA A 63 14.08 -18.10 -21.33
CA ALA A 63 14.24 -18.02 -19.88
C ALA A 63 12.97 -17.53 -19.17
N LEU A 64 12.33 -16.47 -19.71
CA LEU A 64 11.03 -16.00 -19.23
C LEU A 64 9.93 -17.07 -19.34
N ALA A 65 9.87 -17.77 -20.46
CA ALA A 65 8.84 -18.79 -20.69
C ALA A 65 8.95 -19.98 -19.74
N PHE A 66 10.19 -20.31 -19.31
CA PHE A 66 10.48 -21.39 -18.38
C PHE A 66 10.55 -20.93 -16.91
N GLY A 67 10.52 -19.62 -16.64
CA GLY A 67 10.68 -19.09 -15.28
C GLY A 67 12.09 -19.28 -14.70
N VAL A 68 13.12 -19.43 -15.56
CA VAL A 68 14.53 -19.60 -15.15
C VAL A 68 15.34 -18.36 -15.46
N ASP A 69 16.55 -18.29 -14.91
CA ASP A 69 17.51 -17.23 -15.27
C ASP A 69 18.11 -17.50 -16.66
N VAL A 70 18.36 -16.46 -17.46
CA VAL A 70 19.02 -16.61 -18.76
C VAL A 70 20.40 -17.24 -18.62
N THR A 71 21.09 -16.99 -17.49
CA THR A 71 22.37 -17.61 -17.17
C THR A 71 22.26 -19.11 -16.90
N ASP A 72 21.11 -19.60 -16.40
CA ASP A 72 20.88 -21.04 -16.24
C ASP A 72 20.77 -21.75 -17.59
N LEU A 73 20.26 -21.05 -18.62
CA LEU A 73 20.25 -21.56 -20.00
C LEU A 73 21.66 -21.59 -20.60
N ILE A 74 22.51 -20.62 -20.26
CA ILE A 74 23.85 -20.44 -20.84
C ILE A 74 24.88 -21.35 -20.16
N GLU A 75 24.88 -21.44 -18.83
CA GLU A 75 25.98 -22.07 -18.08
C GLU A 75 25.60 -23.29 -17.23
N GLY A 76 24.30 -23.50 -16.90
CA GLY A 76 23.89 -24.49 -15.90
C GLY A 76 24.18 -24.03 -14.44
N SER A 77 23.43 -24.51 -13.47
CA SER A 77 23.30 -23.95 -12.12
C SER A 77 24.59 -23.70 -11.35
N SER A 78 24.75 -22.47 -10.84
CA SER A 78 25.66 -22.11 -9.73
C SER A 78 24.84 -21.67 -8.49
N PRO A 79 25.34 -21.84 -7.26
CA PRO A 79 24.61 -21.43 -6.06
C PRO A 79 24.42 -19.93 -6.01
N LYS A 80 23.17 -19.47 -5.85
CA LYS A 80 22.80 -18.06 -5.88
C LYS A 80 22.41 -17.54 -4.50
N LEU A 81 22.80 -16.29 -4.20
CA LEU A 81 22.50 -15.60 -2.94
C LEU A 81 21.15 -14.89 -3.01
N ARG A 82 20.48 -14.72 -1.85
CA ARG A 82 19.13 -14.10 -1.77
C ARG A 82 19.12 -12.65 -1.28
N SER A 83 20.18 -12.20 -0.60
CA SER A 83 20.20 -10.88 0.06
C SER A 83 21.03 -9.83 -0.68
N TYR A 84 22.19 -10.19 -1.17
CA TYR A 84 23.04 -9.31 -1.99
C TYR A 84 24.03 -10.13 -2.79
N THR A 85 24.55 -9.54 -3.88
CA THR A 85 25.73 -10.04 -4.59
C THR A 85 26.67 -8.89 -4.83
N LEU A 86 27.98 -9.17 -4.80
CA LEU A 86 29.01 -8.20 -5.10
C LEU A 86 29.87 -8.70 -6.26
N THR A 87 29.80 -8.01 -7.38
CA THR A 87 30.66 -8.26 -8.52
C THR A 87 31.70 -7.16 -8.60
N ARG A 88 32.96 -7.50 -8.45
CA ARG A 88 34.08 -6.55 -8.57
C ARG A 88 34.32 -6.19 -10.03
N ALA A 89 34.95 -5.02 -10.28
CA ALA A 89 35.29 -4.57 -11.62
C ALA A 89 36.10 -5.65 -12.38
N GLY A 90 35.67 -5.94 -13.60
CA GLY A 90 36.29 -6.96 -14.46
C GLY A 90 35.85 -8.42 -14.15
N ASN A 91 35.05 -8.68 -13.13
CA ASN A 91 34.60 -10.02 -12.72
C ASN A 91 33.11 -10.30 -13.07
N GLY A 92 32.53 -9.51 -13.97
CA GLY A 92 31.21 -9.82 -14.52
C GLY A 92 31.21 -11.16 -15.25
N GLN A 93 30.15 -11.91 -15.14
CA GLN A 93 29.98 -13.17 -15.85
C GLN A 93 29.77 -12.88 -17.34
N LYS A 94 30.76 -13.26 -18.17
CA LYS A 94 30.73 -12.99 -19.60
C LYS A 94 29.64 -13.83 -20.30
N ILE A 95 28.82 -13.15 -21.09
CA ILE A 95 27.84 -13.75 -22.00
C ILE A 95 28.31 -13.45 -23.42
N GLU A 96 28.80 -14.44 -24.17
CA GLU A 96 29.20 -14.24 -25.55
C GLU A 96 27.97 -14.22 -26.47
N GLN A 97 27.85 -13.21 -27.32
CA GLN A 97 26.87 -13.12 -28.39
C GLN A 97 27.51 -13.06 -29.77
N ALA A 98 26.71 -13.42 -30.80
CA ALA A 98 27.17 -13.59 -32.17
C ALA A 98 27.46 -12.29 -32.94
N HIS A 99 27.39 -11.12 -32.33
CA HIS A 99 27.61 -9.81 -32.92
C HIS A 99 28.61 -8.99 -32.07
N GLU A 100 29.06 -7.87 -32.54
CA GLU A 100 30.16 -7.02 -32.01
C GLU A 100 29.98 -6.58 -30.55
N MET A 101 28.90 -7.01 -29.83
CA MET A 101 28.64 -6.71 -28.42
C MET A 101 28.99 -7.88 -27.51
N ILE A 102 29.72 -7.57 -26.44
CA ILE A 102 30.05 -8.49 -25.37
C ILE A 102 29.33 -8.05 -24.10
N TYR A 103 28.51 -8.94 -23.54
CA TYR A 103 27.75 -8.67 -22.33
C TYR A 103 28.37 -9.36 -21.13
N TYR A 104 28.41 -8.66 -20.00
CA TYR A 104 28.84 -9.19 -18.70
C TYR A 104 27.71 -9.03 -17.70
N ASN A 105 27.18 -10.14 -17.20
CA ASN A 105 26.16 -10.11 -16.14
C ASN A 105 26.82 -9.76 -14.80
N MET A 106 26.39 -8.64 -14.21
CA MET A 106 26.95 -8.10 -12.97
C MET A 106 26.26 -8.63 -11.71
N ALA A 107 25.18 -9.39 -11.85
CA ALA A 107 24.42 -9.96 -10.74
C ALA A 107 24.14 -11.46 -10.92
N SER A 108 24.99 -12.18 -11.61
CA SER A 108 24.83 -13.64 -11.88
C SER A 108 24.68 -14.48 -10.62
N GLY A 109 25.28 -14.06 -9.50
CA GLY A 109 25.19 -14.72 -8.20
C GLY A 109 23.95 -14.36 -7.36
N PHE A 110 22.95 -13.64 -7.89
CA PHE A 110 21.75 -13.25 -7.14
C PHE A 110 20.51 -14.01 -7.61
N GLN A 111 19.70 -14.50 -6.66
CA GLN A 111 18.47 -15.26 -6.94
C GLN A 111 17.24 -14.33 -7.04
N ASN A 112 16.30 -14.65 -7.93
CA ASN A 112 15.02 -13.92 -8.10
C ASN A 112 15.19 -12.43 -8.43
N ARG A 113 16.10 -12.11 -9.34
CA ARG A 113 16.32 -10.74 -9.82
C ARG A 113 15.09 -10.20 -10.55
N ILE A 114 14.73 -8.97 -10.26
CA ILE A 114 13.72 -8.18 -11.00
C ILE A 114 14.35 -7.43 -12.18
N ALA A 115 15.69 -7.32 -12.18
CA ALA A 115 16.46 -6.67 -13.23
C ALA A 115 17.74 -7.43 -13.49
N ASP A 116 18.19 -7.42 -14.74
CA ASP A 116 19.49 -7.91 -15.17
C ASP A 116 20.43 -6.72 -15.42
N PRO A 117 21.34 -6.41 -14.50
CA PRO A 117 22.37 -5.41 -14.72
C PRO A 117 23.48 -5.99 -15.59
N LEU A 118 23.64 -5.44 -16.77
CA LEU A 118 24.62 -5.87 -17.77
C LEU A 118 25.65 -4.76 -18.00
N PHE A 119 26.91 -5.08 -17.92
CA PHE A 119 27.97 -4.24 -18.45
C PHE A 119 28.24 -4.68 -19.89
N VAL A 120 28.19 -3.74 -20.84
CA VAL A 120 28.25 -4.05 -22.28
C VAL A 120 29.41 -3.35 -22.92
N GLU A 121 30.23 -4.14 -23.65
CA GLU A 121 31.23 -3.65 -24.55
C GLU A 121 30.71 -3.75 -25.98
N ASN A 122 30.47 -2.62 -26.63
CA ASN A 122 30.01 -2.52 -28.01
C ASN A 122 31.18 -2.02 -28.86
N LYS A 123 31.69 -2.88 -29.73
CA LYS A 123 32.81 -2.54 -30.58
C LYS A 123 32.37 -1.75 -31.77
N TYR A 124 33.18 -0.72 -32.10
CA TYR A 124 32.96 0.06 -33.31
C TYR A 124 33.33 -0.73 -34.55
N SER A 125 32.44 -0.72 -35.55
CA SER A 125 32.78 -1.07 -36.92
C SER A 125 32.08 -0.11 -37.90
N ASP A 126 32.80 0.27 -38.97
CA ASP A 126 32.22 1.10 -40.03
C ASP A 126 31.00 0.41 -40.68
N GLU A 127 31.04 -0.90 -40.83
CA GLU A 127 29.97 -1.68 -41.41
C GLU A 127 28.69 -1.57 -40.58
N ALA A 128 28.76 -1.74 -39.25
CA ALA A 128 27.62 -1.63 -38.34
C ALA A 128 27.10 -0.19 -38.25
N PHE A 129 27.99 0.81 -38.23
CA PHE A 129 27.59 2.21 -38.09
C PHE A 129 26.83 2.77 -39.30
N TYR A 130 27.24 2.37 -40.53
CA TYR A 130 26.65 2.84 -41.79
C TYR A 130 25.53 1.94 -42.32
N SER A 131 25.29 0.77 -41.70
CA SER A 131 24.19 -0.10 -42.01
C SER A 131 22.93 0.25 -41.20
N ASP A 132 21.77 -0.33 -41.61
CA ASP A 132 20.58 -0.28 -40.76
C ASP A 132 20.84 -1.04 -39.46
N ILE A 133 20.44 -0.43 -38.33
CA ILE A 133 20.59 -1.05 -37.02
C ILE A 133 19.68 -2.27 -36.92
N GLU A 134 20.21 -3.42 -36.57
CA GLU A 134 19.41 -4.62 -36.32
C GLU A 134 18.58 -4.41 -35.06
N LEU A 135 17.25 -4.46 -35.20
CA LEU A 135 16.30 -4.20 -34.12
C LEU A 135 15.81 -5.52 -33.52
N THR A 136 15.87 -5.60 -32.20
CA THR A 136 15.28 -6.69 -31.42
C THR A 136 14.24 -6.14 -30.44
N SER A 137 13.42 -7.00 -29.85
CA SER A 137 12.48 -6.60 -28.80
C SER A 137 12.30 -7.69 -27.78
N HIS A 138 12.08 -7.29 -26.52
CA HIS A 138 11.73 -8.21 -25.45
C HIS A 138 10.77 -7.53 -24.45
N VAL A 139 10.01 -8.33 -23.71
CA VAL A 139 9.04 -7.78 -22.75
C VAL A 139 9.75 -7.20 -21.55
N GLY A 140 9.38 -5.98 -21.15
CA GLY A 140 9.95 -5.27 -20.03
C GLY A 140 10.33 -3.84 -20.36
N GLN A 141 11.25 -3.32 -19.60
CA GLN A 141 11.81 -1.98 -19.80
C GLN A 141 13.33 -2.07 -19.71
N GLU A 142 14.01 -1.15 -20.35
CA GLU A 142 15.48 -1.11 -20.36
C GLU A 142 15.96 0.31 -20.10
N CYS A 143 17.08 0.37 -19.38
CA CYS A 143 17.77 1.62 -19.06
C CYS A 143 19.25 1.48 -19.42
N ASP A 144 19.72 2.25 -20.38
CA ASP A 144 21.10 2.24 -20.83
C ASP A 144 21.81 3.53 -20.43
N LEU A 145 22.95 3.42 -19.75
CA LEU A 145 23.79 4.53 -19.35
C LEU A 145 25.17 4.39 -20.03
N VAL A 146 25.54 5.35 -20.85
CA VAL A 146 26.87 5.38 -21.50
C VAL A 146 27.94 5.69 -20.47
N ILE A 147 28.91 4.76 -20.31
CA ILE A 147 30.03 4.88 -19.37
C ILE A 147 31.26 5.50 -20.07
N ARG A 148 31.47 5.15 -21.33
CA ARG A 148 32.58 5.68 -22.13
C ARG A 148 32.28 5.52 -23.62
N GLY A 149 32.69 6.52 -24.42
CA GLY A 149 32.45 6.54 -25.85
C GLY A 149 31.06 7.07 -26.22
N SER A 150 30.61 6.74 -27.41
CA SER A 150 29.33 7.16 -27.94
C SER A 150 28.60 5.99 -28.56
N MET A 151 27.26 6.05 -28.54
CA MET A 151 26.43 5.02 -29.15
C MET A 151 25.23 5.64 -29.90
N LYS A 152 24.99 5.13 -31.11
CA LYS A 152 23.78 5.42 -31.87
C LYS A 152 22.74 4.37 -31.50
N VAL A 153 21.62 4.81 -30.91
CA VAL A 153 20.52 3.95 -30.48
C VAL A 153 19.27 4.24 -31.28
N GLN A 154 18.54 3.20 -31.66
CA GLN A 154 17.25 3.31 -32.32
C GLN A 154 16.18 2.61 -31.48
N VAL A 155 15.08 3.29 -31.19
CA VAL A 155 13.90 2.74 -30.51
C VAL A 155 12.68 3.03 -31.39
N GLY A 156 12.08 2.00 -31.98
CA GLY A 156 11.04 2.16 -32.97
C GLY A 156 11.50 2.99 -34.18
N GLY A 157 10.83 4.11 -34.42
CA GLY A 157 11.15 5.04 -35.51
C GLY A 157 12.10 6.20 -35.10
N HIS A 158 12.56 6.24 -33.85
CA HIS A 158 13.40 7.32 -33.33
C HIS A 158 14.85 6.85 -33.19
N THR A 159 15.80 7.69 -33.63
CA THR A 159 17.24 7.42 -33.53
C THR A 159 17.89 8.58 -32.79
N GLU A 160 18.68 8.27 -31.77
CA GLU A 160 19.42 9.22 -30.97
C GLU A 160 20.91 8.86 -30.93
N LEU A 161 21.78 9.87 -30.76
CA LEU A 161 23.21 9.70 -30.51
C LEU A 161 23.49 10.04 -29.05
N LEU A 162 23.94 9.06 -28.29
CA LEU A 162 24.25 9.19 -26.88
C LEU A 162 25.76 9.28 -26.67
N HIS A 163 26.19 10.16 -25.77
CA HIS A 163 27.55 10.38 -25.35
C HIS A 163 27.80 9.94 -23.91
N GLU A 164 29.02 9.94 -23.47
CA GLU A 164 29.41 9.61 -22.10
C GLU A 164 28.58 10.40 -21.07
N GLY A 165 27.92 9.68 -20.14
CA GLY A 165 27.01 10.23 -19.13
C GLY A 165 25.56 10.33 -19.55
N ASP A 166 25.23 10.17 -20.84
CA ASP A 166 23.83 10.15 -21.29
C ASP A 166 23.15 8.84 -20.92
N CYS A 167 21.86 8.94 -20.65
CA CYS A 167 21.02 7.80 -20.29
C CYS A 167 19.73 7.80 -21.12
N ILE A 168 19.37 6.63 -21.65
CA ILE A 168 18.09 6.40 -22.31
C ILE A 168 17.30 5.37 -21.54
N TYR A 169 15.97 5.58 -21.43
CA TYR A 169 15.05 4.64 -20.81
C TYR A 169 13.85 4.41 -21.71
N TYR A 170 13.53 3.16 -22.00
CA TYR A 170 12.47 2.83 -22.97
C TYR A 170 11.73 1.54 -22.62
N ASP A 171 10.56 1.37 -23.21
CA ASP A 171 9.82 0.11 -23.23
C ASP A 171 10.48 -0.84 -24.24
N SER A 172 11.12 -1.88 -23.74
CA SER A 172 11.87 -2.84 -24.56
C SER A 172 10.99 -3.78 -25.39
N SER A 173 9.67 -3.68 -25.28
CA SER A 173 8.74 -4.33 -26.22
C SER A 173 8.68 -3.62 -27.58
N ILE A 174 9.11 -2.35 -27.64
CA ILE A 174 9.32 -1.60 -28.89
C ILE A 174 10.62 -2.08 -29.53
N PRO A 175 10.63 -2.37 -30.85
CA PRO A 175 11.86 -2.76 -31.53
C PRO A 175 12.98 -1.75 -31.31
N HIS A 176 14.12 -2.20 -30.80
CA HIS A 176 15.27 -1.36 -30.46
C HIS A 176 16.58 -2.04 -30.80
N GLY A 177 17.61 -1.23 -30.96
CA GLY A 177 18.96 -1.69 -31.23
C GLY A 177 19.96 -0.54 -31.13
N MET A 178 21.24 -0.86 -31.04
CA MET A 178 22.30 0.13 -30.85
C MET A 178 23.62 -0.30 -31.47
N VAL A 179 24.40 0.67 -31.91
CA VAL A 179 25.75 0.47 -32.44
C VAL A 179 26.71 1.52 -31.87
N ALA A 180 27.97 1.18 -31.69
CA ALA A 180 28.96 2.13 -31.28
C ALA A 180 29.16 3.24 -32.34
N ALA A 181 29.46 4.44 -31.89
CA ALA A 181 29.60 5.62 -32.75
C ALA A 181 30.98 6.29 -32.57
N ASP A 182 31.23 7.39 -33.33
CA ASP A 182 32.42 8.22 -33.24
C ASP A 182 33.75 7.48 -33.44
N ALA A 183 33.75 6.40 -34.24
CA ALA A 183 34.91 5.56 -34.54
C ALA A 183 35.64 5.04 -33.27
N GLN A 184 34.87 4.82 -32.19
CA GLN A 184 35.37 4.31 -30.91
C GLN A 184 34.41 3.25 -30.34
N ASP A 185 35.01 2.29 -29.60
CA ASP A 185 34.21 1.33 -28.84
C ASP A 185 33.40 2.06 -27.75
N CYS A 186 32.16 1.64 -27.58
CA CYS A 186 31.26 2.17 -26.54
C CYS A 186 31.14 1.18 -25.39
N LEU A 187 31.27 1.68 -24.16
CA LEU A 187 30.98 0.95 -22.94
C LEU A 187 29.71 1.54 -22.32
N PHE A 188 28.71 0.72 -22.07
CA PHE A 188 27.50 1.18 -21.40
C PHE A 188 27.00 0.16 -20.39
N TYR A 189 26.14 0.61 -19.50
CA TYR A 189 25.48 -0.22 -18.49
C TYR A 189 24.02 -0.35 -18.85
N ALA A 190 23.59 -1.56 -19.21
CA ALA A 190 22.19 -1.86 -19.51
C ALA A 190 21.54 -2.50 -18.29
N ILE A 191 20.40 -1.97 -17.87
CA ILE A 191 19.55 -2.55 -16.83
C ILE A 191 18.25 -3.01 -17.47
N VAL A 192 18.16 -4.31 -17.73
CA VAL A 192 16.98 -4.93 -18.31
C VAL A 192 16.01 -5.32 -17.19
N LEU A 193 14.86 -4.64 -17.12
CA LEU A 193 13.82 -4.86 -16.12
C LEU A 193 12.86 -5.93 -16.60
N ARG A 194 12.66 -6.97 -15.80
CA ARG A 194 11.73 -8.05 -16.09
C ARG A 194 10.31 -7.67 -15.70
N PRO A 195 9.28 -7.97 -16.51
CA PRO A 195 7.91 -7.93 -16.03
C PRO A 195 7.77 -8.98 -14.92
N GLN A 196 7.31 -8.57 -13.75
CA GLN A 196 6.95 -9.54 -12.71
C GLN A 196 5.65 -10.21 -13.10
N GLU A 197 5.72 -11.47 -13.56
CA GLU A 197 4.56 -12.35 -13.46
C GLU A 197 4.34 -12.68 -11.98
N PRO A 198 3.07 -12.81 -11.51
CA PRO A 198 2.81 -13.27 -10.16
C PRO A 198 3.43 -14.67 -10.02
N SER A 199 4.44 -14.78 -9.18
CA SER A 199 5.07 -16.06 -8.85
C SER A 199 4.03 -16.97 -8.21
N LEU A 200 3.63 -18.02 -8.90
CA LEU A 200 3.01 -19.18 -8.28
C LEU A 200 4.03 -19.77 -7.29
N PRO A 201 3.63 -20.14 -6.07
CA PRO A 201 4.55 -20.72 -5.10
C PRO A 201 5.14 -22.02 -5.65
N GLU A 202 6.47 -22.15 -5.58
CA GLU A 202 7.18 -23.40 -5.89
C GLU A 202 6.65 -24.54 -5.02
N ALA A 203 6.13 -25.58 -5.67
CA ALA A 203 5.78 -26.83 -5.03
C ALA A 203 7.07 -27.59 -4.70
N GLY A 204 7.48 -27.57 -3.44
CA GLY A 204 8.63 -28.33 -2.97
C GLY A 204 8.64 -28.50 -1.45
N GLY A 205 8.12 -29.62 -0.95
CA GLY A 205 8.30 -30.10 0.41
C GLY A 205 7.04 -30.19 1.25
N ASP A 206 6.53 -31.40 1.40
CA ASP A 206 5.56 -31.91 2.40
C ASP A 206 4.78 -30.91 3.26
N ARG A 207 3.80 -30.26 2.65
CA ARG A 207 2.66 -29.64 3.31
C ARG A 207 1.32 -30.04 2.67
N ALA A 208 1.24 -31.25 2.14
CA ALA A 208 0.03 -31.80 1.55
C ALA A 208 -0.98 -32.35 2.57
N ALA A 209 -0.90 -31.95 3.85
CA ALA A 209 -1.76 -32.47 4.91
C ALA A 209 -2.53 -31.42 5.71
N MET A 210 -2.63 -30.17 5.24
CA MET A 210 -3.53 -29.15 5.83
C MET A 210 -3.94 -28.07 4.84
N ILE A 211 -4.30 -28.43 3.62
CA ILE A 211 -5.11 -27.56 2.76
C ILE A 211 -6.43 -28.30 2.54
N GLU A 212 -7.30 -28.20 3.53
CA GLU A 212 -8.73 -28.25 3.22
C GLU A 212 -8.99 -27.19 2.17
N THR A 213 -9.51 -27.61 1.04
CA THR A 213 -9.99 -26.87 -0.11
C THR A 213 -10.43 -25.44 0.26
N ALA A 214 -9.54 -24.47 0.13
CA ALA A 214 -9.94 -23.09 0.00
C ALA A 214 -10.65 -22.98 -1.37
N GLN A 215 -11.96 -23.06 -1.35
CA GLN A 215 -12.81 -22.62 -2.45
C GLN A 215 -12.34 -21.22 -2.85
N SER A 216 -12.19 -20.94 -4.14
CA SER A 216 -11.94 -19.60 -4.65
C SER A 216 -12.88 -18.65 -3.92
N PRO A 217 -12.41 -17.55 -3.31
CA PRO A 217 -13.29 -16.67 -2.56
C PRO A 217 -14.41 -16.24 -3.49
N ASP A 218 -15.65 -16.38 -3.01
CA ASP A 218 -16.84 -15.90 -3.69
C ASP A 218 -16.59 -14.43 -4.06
N PRO A 219 -16.62 -14.04 -5.34
CA PRO A 219 -16.38 -12.66 -5.75
C PRO A 219 -17.33 -11.65 -5.10
N GLU A 220 -18.48 -12.12 -4.60
CA GLU A 220 -19.46 -11.33 -3.87
C GLU A 220 -19.20 -11.29 -2.36
N ALA A 221 -18.35 -12.16 -1.83
CA ALA A 221 -18.06 -12.20 -0.40
C ALA A 221 -17.34 -10.91 0.06
N ARG A 222 -17.80 -10.35 1.16
CA ARG A 222 -17.17 -9.16 1.77
C ARG A 222 -15.84 -9.55 2.41
N ILE A 223 -14.83 -8.66 2.30
CA ILE A 223 -13.46 -8.95 2.78
C ILE A 223 -13.40 -9.31 4.27
N TYR A 224 -14.27 -8.73 5.09
CA TYR A 224 -14.29 -9.00 6.53
C TYR A 224 -14.59 -10.47 6.85
N THR A 225 -15.28 -11.21 5.99
CA THR A 225 -15.63 -12.63 6.24
C THR A 225 -14.41 -13.55 6.39
N ARG A 226 -13.24 -13.08 5.94
CA ARG A 226 -11.95 -13.74 6.13
C ARG A 226 -11.44 -13.66 7.56
N PHE A 227 -11.90 -12.65 8.32
CA PHE A 227 -11.35 -12.30 9.63
C PHE A 227 -12.41 -12.27 10.73
N VAL A 228 -13.66 -12.15 10.39
CA VAL A 228 -14.76 -12.00 11.34
C VAL A 228 -15.86 -13.01 11.04
N ASP A 229 -16.26 -13.72 12.10
CA ASP A 229 -17.46 -14.55 12.15
C ASP A 229 -18.47 -13.87 13.09
N ALA A 230 -19.60 -13.46 12.54
CA ALA A 230 -20.59 -12.65 13.23
C ALA A 230 -22.01 -13.08 12.82
N PRO A 231 -22.50 -14.20 13.39
CA PRO A 231 -23.83 -14.72 13.07
C PRO A 231 -24.92 -13.75 13.55
N GLU A 232 -25.94 -13.58 12.69
CA GLU A 232 -27.10 -12.74 12.92
C GLU A 232 -28.36 -13.60 13.07
N ASP A 233 -29.34 -13.10 13.83
CA ASP A 233 -30.68 -13.67 13.82
C ASP A 233 -31.51 -13.22 12.60
N ALA A 234 -32.74 -13.68 12.50
CA ALA A 234 -33.64 -13.34 11.39
C ALA A 234 -33.98 -11.83 11.26
N ASN A 235 -33.69 -11.03 12.29
CA ASN A 235 -33.89 -9.58 12.31
C ASN A 235 -32.56 -8.79 12.07
N GLY A 236 -31.46 -9.46 11.74
CA GLY A 236 -30.15 -8.85 11.56
C GLY A 236 -29.44 -8.45 12.85
N LYS A 237 -29.91 -8.97 14.00
CA LYS A 237 -29.27 -8.72 15.29
C LYS A 237 -28.08 -9.64 15.49
N LEU A 238 -26.92 -9.05 15.84
CA LEU A 238 -25.71 -9.76 16.16
C LEU A 238 -25.91 -10.69 17.38
N GLN A 239 -25.59 -11.97 17.22
CA GLN A 239 -25.70 -12.98 18.29
C GLN A 239 -24.38 -13.20 19.03
N SER A 240 -23.30 -13.28 18.28
CA SER A 240 -21.94 -13.46 18.80
C SER A 240 -20.92 -12.92 17.81
N ILE A 241 -19.68 -12.82 18.22
CA ILE A 241 -18.55 -12.45 17.35
C ILE A 241 -17.33 -13.29 17.68
N ALA A 242 -16.65 -13.74 16.65
CA ALA A 242 -15.34 -14.39 16.76
C ALA A 242 -14.41 -13.86 15.66
N PHE A 243 -13.12 -13.80 15.98
CA PHE A 243 -12.10 -13.37 15.03
C PHE A 243 -11.30 -14.56 14.52
N LYS A 244 -10.96 -14.51 13.23
CA LYS A 244 -10.15 -15.52 12.54
C LYS A 244 -8.82 -14.89 12.16
N ASN A 245 -7.74 -15.68 12.19
CA ASN A 245 -6.41 -15.23 11.74
C ASN A 245 -5.89 -13.94 12.42
N GLU A 246 -6.39 -13.61 13.61
CA GLU A 246 -6.09 -12.37 14.31
C GLU A 246 -4.61 -12.22 14.68
N GLN A 247 -3.90 -13.33 14.89
CA GLN A 247 -2.48 -13.33 15.25
C GLN A 247 -1.57 -12.93 14.08
N SER A 248 -2.03 -13.11 12.85
CA SER A 248 -1.31 -12.71 11.64
C SER A 248 -1.90 -11.45 10.99
N PHE A 249 -2.92 -10.84 11.61
CA PHE A 249 -3.66 -9.75 11.02
C PHE A 249 -2.87 -8.44 11.03
N ASN A 250 -2.87 -7.76 9.86
CA ASN A 250 -2.41 -6.39 9.68
C ASN A 250 -3.37 -5.66 8.74
N PHE A 251 -4.08 -4.67 9.26
CA PHE A 251 -5.13 -3.95 8.54
C PHE A 251 -4.69 -3.37 7.20
N ALA A 252 -3.46 -2.83 7.12
CA ALA A 252 -2.95 -2.22 5.90
C ALA A 252 -2.76 -3.25 4.77
N PHE A 253 -2.28 -4.46 5.09
CA PHE A 253 -2.08 -5.52 4.11
C PHE A 253 -3.34 -6.34 3.84
N ASP A 254 -4.05 -6.73 4.91
CA ASP A 254 -5.11 -7.72 4.84
C ASP A 254 -6.45 -7.11 4.39
N ILE A 255 -6.65 -5.81 4.61
CA ILE A 255 -7.84 -5.08 4.19
C ILE A 255 -7.53 -4.11 3.05
N VAL A 256 -6.67 -3.11 3.28
CA VAL A 256 -6.48 -2.03 2.30
C VAL A 256 -5.77 -2.53 1.04
N ASP A 257 -4.65 -3.25 1.20
CA ASP A 257 -3.92 -3.77 0.05
C ASP A 257 -4.69 -4.87 -0.67
N ALA A 258 -5.45 -5.70 0.06
CA ALA A 258 -6.30 -6.72 -0.54
C ALA A 258 -7.42 -6.09 -1.37
N LEU A 259 -8.16 -5.11 -0.82
CA LEU A 259 -9.19 -4.38 -1.57
C LEU A 259 -8.58 -3.61 -2.76
N GLY A 260 -7.38 -3.03 -2.59
CA GLY A 260 -6.67 -2.36 -3.68
C GLY A 260 -6.24 -3.29 -4.82
N ARG A 261 -6.13 -4.60 -4.58
CA ARG A 261 -5.90 -5.61 -5.62
C ARG A 261 -7.20 -6.18 -6.19
N GLU A 262 -8.16 -6.50 -5.32
CA GLU A 262 -9.38 -7.23 -5.69
C GLU A 262 -10.49 -6.32 -6.21
N LYS A 263 -10.58 -5.09 -5.68
CA LYS A 263 -11.58 -4.07 -6.02
C LYS A 263 -10.91 -2.71 -6.25
N PRO A 264 -9.97 -2.59 -7.20
CA PRO A 264 -9.08 -1.42 -7.34
C PRO A 264 -9.83 -0.10 -7.52
N GLU A 265 -10.95 -0.11 -8.24
CA GLU A 265 -11.74 1.08 -8.56
C GLU A 265 -12.76 1.44 -7.46
N LYS A 266 -12.91 0.58 -6.42
CA LYS A 266 -13.85 0.86 -5.34
C LYS A 266 -13.39 2.09 -4.55
N LEU A 267 -14.30 3.04 -4.35
CA LEU A 267 -14.04 4.25 -3.59
C LEU A 267 -13.71 3.89 -2.13
N ALA A 268 -12.59 4.40 -1.64
CA ALA A 268 -12.19 4.32 -0.23
C ALA A 268 -12.48 5.62 0.51
N MET A 269 -12.19 6.77 -0.12
CA MET A 269 -12.37 8.08 0.50
C MET A 269 -12.75 9.14 -0.52
N LEU A 270 -13.69 10.01 -0.15
CA LEU A 270 -13.94 11.30 -0.77
C LEU A 270 -13.50 12.40 0.20
N HIS A 271 -12.46 13.14 -0.16
CA HIS A 271 -11.93 14.26 0.62
C HIS A 271 -12.32 15.58 -0.01
N VAL A 272 -12.83 16.49 0.80
CA VAL A 272 -13.11 17.89 0.42
C VAL A 272 -12.27 18.81 1.28
N ALA A 273 -11.35 19.53 0.66
CA ALA A 273 -10.47 20.48 1.34
C ALA A 273 -11.21 21.78 1.72
N LEU A 274 -10.58 22.59 2.57
CA LEU A 274 -11.13 23.89 3.03
C LEU A 274 -11.47 24.84 1.87
N ASP A 275 -10.68 24.81 0.80
CA ASP A 275 -10.89 25.60 -0.43
C ASP A 275 -11.95 25.03 -1.38
N GLY A 276 -12.58 23.90 -0.98
CA GLY A 276 -13.58 23.19 -1.77
C GLY A 276 -13.00 22.21 -2.79
N THR A 277 -11.69 22.02 -2.86
CA THR A 277 -11.06 21.03 -3.73
C THR A 277 -11.49 19.63 -3.35
N GLU A 278 -12.06 18.91 -4.31
CA GLU A 278 -12.52 17.53 -4.15
C GLU A 278 -11.46 16.54 -4.63
N ARG A 279 -11.21 15.49 -3.83
CA ARG A 279 -10.30 14.39 -4.17
C ARG A 279 -10.98 13.07 -3.89
N ARG A 280 -11.00 12.19 -4.88
CA ARG A 280 -11.53 10.83 -4.76
C ARG A 280 -10.36 9.87 -4.73
N PHE A 281 -10.32 9.01 -3.72
CA PHE A 281 -9.29 7.99 -3.58
C PHE A 281 -9.95 6.62 -3.58
N THR A 282 -9.50 5.76 -4.47
CA THR A 282 -9.89 4.35 -4.52
C THR A 282 -9.05 3.52 -3.53
N PHE A 283 -9.43 2.27 -3.29
CA PHE A 283 -8.58 1.37 -2.50
C PHE A 283 -7.22 1.13 -3.16
N LYS A 284 -7.15 1.16 -4.49
CA LYS A 284 -5.87 1.12 -5.21
C LYS A 284 -5.00 2.33 -4.87
N ASP A 285 -5.58 3.54 -4.85
CA ASP A 285 -4.84 4.76 -4.50
C ASP A 285 -4.33 4.69 -3.06
N MET A 286 -5.16 4.20 -2.10
CA MET A 286 -4.75 4.02 -0.70
C MET A 286 -3.62 3.01 -0.55
N LYS A 287 -3.70 1.88 -1.26
CA LYS A 287 -2.64 0.87 -1.30
C LYS A 287 -1.33 1.46 -1.83
N ASP A 288 -1.40 2.15 -2.97
CA ASP A 288 -0.24 2.69 -3.66
C ASP A 288 0.40 3.83 -2.83
N ALA A 289 -0.39 4.80 -2.35
CA ALA A 289 0.10 5.92 -1.54
C ALA A 289 0.65 5.47 -0.17
N SER A 290 0.01 4.49 0.49
CA SER A 290 0.53 3.95 1.75
C SER A 290 1.81 3.15 1.56
N SER A 291 2.00 2.51 0.40
CA SER A 291 3.26 1.84 0.05
C SER A 291 4.38 2.86 -0.19
N GLN A 292 4.08 3.96 -0.89
CA GLN A 292 5.03 5.08 -1.05
C GLN A 292 5.41 5.69 0.30
N ALA A 293 4.42 5.94 1.17
CA ALA A 293 4.68 6.44 2.53
C ALA A 293 5.52 5.47 3.37
N ALA A 294 5.28 4.16 3.29
CA ALA A 294 6.08 3.15 3.98
C ALA A 294 7.55 3.16 3.52
N ASN A 295 7.79 3.19 2.22
CA ASN A 295 9.13 3.28 1.65
C ASN A 295 9.82 4.60 2.02
N TYR A 296 9.09 5.71 1.97
CA TYR A 296 9.56 7.03 2.38
C TYR A 296 9.99 7.06 3.85
N PHE A 297 9.15 6.60 4.76
CA PHE A 297 9.48 6.54 6.20
C PHE A 297 10.69 5.64 6.46
N THR A 298 10.78 4.52 5.77
CA THR A 298 11.95 3.63 5.87
C THR A 298 13.23 4.35 5.42
N SER A 299 13.19 5.18 4.36
CA SER A 299 14.35 5.94 3.88
C SER A 299 14.81 7.02 4.88
N LEU A 300 13.87 7.56 5.67
CA LEU A 300 14.18 8.50 6.75
C LEU A 300 14.69 7.81 8.03
N GLY A 301 14.85 6.48 8.02
CA GLY A 301 15.35 5.70 9.14
C GLY A 301 14.27 5.33 10.17
N ILE A 302 13.00 5.59 9.90
CA ILE A 302 11.88 5.16 10.76
C ILE A 302 11.72 3.64 10.63
N ARG A 303 11.65 2.93 11.76
CA ARG A 303 11.68 1.47 11.84
C ARG A 303 10.54 0.93 12.72
N ARG A 304 10.38 -0.39 12.70
CA ARG A 304 9.47 -1.12 13.58
C ARG A 304 9.73 -0.76 15.04
N GLY A 305 8.65 -0.44 15.76
CA GLY A 305 8.68 -0.02 17.15
C GLY A 305 8.97 1.47 17.38
N ASP A 306 9.33 2.24 16.37
CA ASP A 306 9.45 3.69 16.47
C ASP A 306 8.09 4.34 16.68
N ARG A 307 8.02 5.40 17.49
CA ARG A 307 6.79 6.13 17.77
C ARG A 307 6.76 7.40 16.95
N VAL A 308 5.75 7.48 16.08
CA VAL A 308 5.57 8.59 15.14
C VAL A 308 4.29 9.34 15.47
N MET A 309 4.43 10.61 15.87
CA MET A 309 3.28 11.45 16.18
C MET A 309 2.69 12.06 14.90
N LEU A 310 1.37 11.94 14.73
CA LEU A 310 0.62 12.43 13.56
C LEU A 310 -0.27 13.60 13.98
N VAL A 311 0.07 14.82 13.57
CA VAL A 311 -0.63 16.07 13.92
C VAL A 311 -1.17 16.71 12.64
N LEU A 312 -2.20 16.11 12.02
CA LEU A 312 -2.56 16.35 10.63
C LEU A 312 -3.98 16.86 10.40
N LYS A 313 -4.67 17.36 11.42
CA LYS A 313 -6.06 17.83 11.26
C LYS A 313 -6.90 16.76 10.52
N ARG A 314 -7.49 17.12 9.38
CA ARG A 314 -8.24 16.21 8.50
C ARG A 314 -7.63 16.12 7.11
N HIS A 315 -6.33 16.41 6.96
CA HIS A 315 -5.60 16.27 5.70
C HIS A 315 -5.58 14.82 5.24
N TYR A 316 -5.81 14.57 3.95
CA TYR A 316 -5.88 13.21 3.40
C TYR A 316 -4.56 12.43 3.55
N GLN A 317 -3.44 13.10 3.69
CA GLN A 317 -2.13 12.49 3.94
C GLN A 317 -2.07 11.70 5.25
N PHE A 318 -2.98 11.98 6.20
CA PHE A 318 -3.09 11.20 7.43
C PHE A 318 -3.32 9.71 7.14
N TRP A 319 -4.17 9.37 6.16
CA TRP A 319 -4.47 7.99 5.80
C TRP A 319 -3.28 7.31 5.12
N PHE A 320 -2.55 8.01 4.27
CA PHE A 320 -1.33 7.48 3.66
C PHE A 320 -0.26 7.19 4.71
N ALA A 321 -0.08 8.12 5.64
CA ALA A 321 0.92 8.04 6.70
C ALA A 321 0.60 6.91 7.69
N ILE A 322 -0.61 6.87 8.26
CA ILE A 322 -0.95 5.86 9.26
C ILE A 322 -0.87 4.44 8.70
N LEU A 323 -1.34 4.22 7.47
CA LEU A 323 -1.23 2.93 6.80
C LEU A 323 0.23 2.58 6.47
N GLY A 324 1.03 3.56 6.05
CA GLY A 324 2.48 3.38 5.82
C GLY A 324 3.20 2.94 7.10
N LEU A 325 2.89 3.58 8.23
CA LEU A 325 3.42 3.20 9.55
C LEU A 325 3.00 1.79 9.95
N HIS A 326 1.74 1.40 9.70
CA HIS A 326 1.26 0.05 9.97
C HIS A 326 1.98 -1.01 9.12
N LYS A 327 2.40 -0.68 7.90
CA LYS A 327 3.17 -1.60 7.05
C LYS A 327 4.58 -1.84 7.57
N ILE A 328 5.25 -0.79 8.09
CA ILE A 328 6.63 -0.89 8.57
C ILE A 328 6.73 -1.29 10.05
N GLY A 329 5.61 -1.31 10.79
CA GLY A 329 5.58 -1.64 12.22
C GLY A 329 5.94 -0.48 13.14
N ALA A 330 5.92 0.75 12.65
CA ALA A 330 6.04 1.93 13.49
C ALA A 330 4.71 2.25 14.18
N ILE A 331 4.77 2.71 15.42
CA ILE A 331 3.61 2.97 16.25
C ILE A 331 3.10 4.38 15.98
N ALA A 332 1.89 4.50 15.46
CA ALA A 332 1.28 5.79 15.18
C ALA A 332 0.72 6.42 16.48
N ILE A 333 0.93 7.72 16.67
CA ILE A 333 0.37 8.50 17.77
C ILE A 333 -0.43 9.66 17.19
N PRO A 334 -1.71 9.49 16.88
CA PRO A 334 -2.55 10.60 16.47
C PRO A 334 -2.66 11.66 17.56
N ALA A 335 -2.52 12.92 17.18
CA ALA A 335 -2.59 14.05 18.11
C ALA A 335 -3.28 15.26 17.46
N THR A 336 -3.94 16.08 18.25
CA THR A 336 -4.60 17.29 17.78
C THR A 336 -3.60 18.41 17.52
N ASN A 337 -3.88 19.24 16.53
CA ASN A 337 -3.10 20.44 16.23
C ASN A 337 -3.31 21.59 17.26
N GLN A 338 -4.12 21.37 18.28
CA GLN A 338 -4.35 22.34 19.36
C GLN A 338 -3.31 22.23 20.49
N LEU A 339 -2.38 21.27 20.40
CA LEU A 339 -1.29 21.11 21.35
C LEU A 339 -0.33 22.30 21.27
N VAL A 340 0.14 22.74 22.43
CA VAL A 340 1.18 23.76 22.58
C VAL A 340 2.51 23.13 23.05
N GLU A 341 3.59 23.92 23.13
CA GLU A 341 4.96 23.43 23.37
C GLU A 341 5.10 22.49 24.59
N HIS A 342 4.52 22.84 25.73
CA HIS A 342 4.61 22.00 26.94
C HIS A 342 3.86 20.66 26.78
N ASP A 343 2.78 20.65 26.02
CA ASP A 343 2.04 19.43 25.67
C ASP A 343 2.87 18.49 24.81
N PHE A 344 3.57 19.03 23.82
CA PHE A 344 4.48 18.27 22.96
C PHE A 344 5.67 17.76 23.77
N SER A 345 6.32 18.61 24.59
CA SER A 345 7.47 18.23 25.42
C SER A 345 7.14 17.04 26.33
N TYR A 346 5.99 17.07 27.00
CA TYR A 346 5.52 15.95 27.80
C TYR A 346 5.32 14.68 26.98
N ARG A 347 4.60 14.76 25.85
CA ARG A 347 4.28 13.60 25.03
C ARG A 347 5.49 13.00 24.35
N PHE A 348 6.44 13.82 23.94
CA PHE A 348 7.69 13.35 23.35
C PHE A 348 8.47 12.47 24.33
N GLN A 349 8.60 12.93 25.57
CA GLN A 349 9.30 12.17 26.61
C GLN A 349 8.50 10.95 27.06
N ALA A 350 7.20 11.10 27.33
CA ALA A 350 6.37 10.04 27.88
C ALA A 350 6.21 8.85 26.91
N ALA A 351 6.10 9.10 25.61
CA ALA A 351 6.00 8.04 24.59
C ALA A 351 7.34 7.70 23.95
N GLY A 352 8.41 8.48 24.18
CA GLY A 352 9.68 8.33 23.50
C GLY A 352 9.53 8.51 21.98
N VAL A 353 8.91 9.62 21.57
CA VAL A 353 8.65 9.93 20.17
C VAL A 353 9.95 10.07 19.40
N SER A 354 10.06 9.47 18.23
CA SER A 354 11.24 9.53 17.35
C SER A 354 11.01 10.38 16.09
N ALA A 355 9.74 10.54 15.69
CA ALA A 355 9.39 11.36 14.53
C ALA A 355 8.04 12.05 14.71
N VAL A 356 7.86 13.19 14.04
CA VAL A 356 6.60 13.93 14.00
C VAL A 356 6.24 14.25 12.56
N LEU A 357 5.03 13.89 12.16
CA LEU A 357 4.41 14.32 10.92
C LEU A 357 3.34 15.37 11.24
N CYS A 358 3.54 16.59 10.80
CA CYS A 358 2.80 17.77 11.25
C CYS A 358 2.23 18.57 10.09
N THR A 359 1.05 19.17 10.30
CA THR A 359 0.49 20.16 9.37
C THR A 359 1.32 21.43 9.35
N ALA A 360 1.38 22.10 8.19
CA ALA A 360 1.93 23.44 8.07
C ALA A 360 0.99 24.54 8.59
N ASP A 361 -0.28 24.19 8.89
CA ASP A 361 -1.28 25.15 9.35
C ASP A 361 -1.02 25.65 10.77
N GLY A 362 -1.11 26.96 10.97
CA GLY A 362 -0.99 27.59 12.28
C GLY A 362 0.41 27.46 12.88
N ASP A 363 0.49 27.45 14.23
CA ASP A 363 1.75 27.46 14.97
C ASP A 363 2.24 26.05 15.38
N THR A 364 1.59 25.00 14.90
CA THR A 364 1.86 23.60 15.33
C THR A 364 3.34 23.23 15.16
N ALA A 365 3.92 23.53 13.99
CA ALA A 365 5.33 23.22 13.72
C ALA A 365 6.29 24.03 14.60
N HIS A 366 5.93 25.28 14.94
CA HIS A 366 6.70 26.11 15.86
C HIS A 366 6.71 25.53 17.30
N HIS A 367 5.55 25.08 17.78
CA HIS A 367 5.46 24.41 19.09
C HIS A 367 6.27 23.10 19.13
N VAL A 368 6.31 22.34 18.01
CA VAL A 368 7.15 21.14 17.90
C VAL A 368 8.63 21.48 17.97
N ASP A 369 9.10 22.53 17.28
CA ASP A 369 10.51 22.95 17.30
C ASP A 369 10.94 23.39 18.72
N ILE A 370 10.09 24.14 19.43
CA ILE A 370 10.36 24.54 20.83
C ILE A 370 10.44 23.29 21.71
N ALA A 371 9.47 22.38 21.60
CA ALA A 371 9.42 21.16 22.41
C ALA A 371 10.63 20.23 22.14
N GLU A 372 11.10 20.14 20.91
CA GLU A 372 12.32 19.41 20.55
C GLU A 372 13.54 20.01 21.26
N ALA A 373 13.67 21.34 21.21
CA ALA A 373 14.77 22.07 21.85
C ALA A 373 14.73 21.92 23.41
N ASP A 374 13.55 22.07 24.01
CA ASP A 374 13.35 21.96 25.47
C ASP A 374 13.64 20.56 25.99
N THR A 375 13.28 19.53 25.26
CA THR A 375 13.51 18.13 25.64
C THR A 375 14.91 17.62 25.31
N GLY A 376 15.64 18.30 24.43
CA GLY A 376 16.92 17.85 23.89
C GLY A 376 16.83 16.57 23.04
N MET A 377 15.63 16.15 22.68
CA MET A 377 15.41 15.01 21.80
C MET A 377 15.75 15.39 20.35
N LYS A 378 16.17 14.40 19.56
CA LYS A 378 16.35 14.58 18.12
C LYS A 378 15.21 13.87 17.40
N LEU A 379 14.39 14.62 16.70
CA LEU A 379 13.22 14.12 16.00
C LEU A 379 13.42 14.16 14.48
N THR A 380 12.94 13.14 13.79
CA THR A 380 12.69 13.23 12.34
C THR A 380 11.41 14.06 12.17
N LYS A 381 11.54 15.28 11.63
CA LYS A 381 10.42 16.21 11.46
C LYS A 381 9.98 16.24 10.01
N ILE A 382 8.69 16.01 9.78
CA ILE A 382 8.09 15.92 8.45
C ILE A 382 6.87 16.85 8.40
N MET A 383 6.78 17.69 7.35
CA MET A 383 5.70 18.65 7.18
C MET A 383 4.75 18.25 6.07
N VAL A 384 3.47 18.48 6.27
CA VAL A 384 2.41 18.30 5.27
C VAL A 384 1.80 19.64 4.92
N GLY A 385 1.74 19.93 3.61
CA GLY A 385 1.09 21.15 3.11
C GLY A 385 1.94 22.41 3.11
N GLY A 386 3.23 22.28 3.32
CA GLY A 386 4.19 23.39 3.30
C GLY A 386 5.62 22.90 3.43
N SER A 387 6.57 23.84 3.50
CA SER A 387 7.98 23.58 3.72
C SER A 387 8.53 24.42 4.87
N ARG A 388 9.52 23.91 5.60
CA ARG A 388 10.18 24.61 6.71
C ARG A 388 11.62 24.11 6.83
N ASP A 389 12.55 25.02 7.12
CA ASP A 389 13.96 24.66 7.32
C ASP A 389 14.12 23.62 8.44
N GLY A 390 14.90 22.56 8.15
CA GLY A 390 15.10 21.44 9.07
C GLY A 390 13.94 20.44 9.14
N TRP A 391 12.96 20.55 8.24
CA TRP A 391 11.85 19.63 8.09
C TRP A 391 11.85 19.01 6.70
N HIS A 392 11.47 17.75 6.61
CA HIS A 392 11.16 17.08 5.33
C HIS A 392 9.81 17.54 4.80
N ASP A 393 9.65 17.63 3.48
CA ASP A 393 8.36 17.93 2.84
C ASP A 393 7.70 16.64 2.37
N PHE A 394 6.67 16.19 3.11
CA PHE A 394 5.96 14.96 2.78
C PHE A 394 5.39 14.98 1.36
N ASN A 395 4.77 16.09 0.96
CA ASN A 395 4.08 16.18 -0.33
C ASN A 395 5.04 16.13 -1.51
N ALA A 396 6.22 16.74 -1.36
CA ALA A 396 7.25 16.74 -2.41
C ALA A 396 8.00 15.41 -2.48
N GLU A 397 8.19 14.73 -1.34
CA GLU A 397 9.12 13.61 -1.22
C GLU A 397 8.46 12.24 -1.35
N TYR A 398 7.32 11.96 -0.66
CA TYR A 398 6.77 10.60 -0.60
C TYR A 398 6.41 10.02 -1.96
N GLY A 399 5.94 10.85 -2.88
CA GLY A 399 5.54 10.47 -4.24
C GLY A 399 6.68 9.96 -5.12
N LEU A 400 7.93 10.24 -4.74
CA LEU A 400 9.13 9.78 -5.43
C LEU A 400 9.45 8.31 -5.14
N PHE A 401 8.82 7.73 -4.13
CA PHE A 401 9.09 6.36 -3.70
C PHE A 401 8.17 5.35 -4.40
N SER A 402 8.60 4.08 -4.38
CA SER A 402 7.89 2.98 -5.00
C SER A 402 6.46 2.83 -4.46
N ARG A 403 5.49 2.64 -5.35
CA ARG A 403 4.10 2.26 -5.03
C ARG A 403 3.96 0.80 -4.59
N ARG A 404 5.07 0.04 -4.51
CA ARG A 404 5.11 -1.35 -4.07
C ARG A 404 5.78 -1.44 -2.71
N TYR A 405 5.12 -2.09 -1.79
CA TYR A 405 5.67 -2.48 -0.50
C TYR A 405 5.19 -3.91 -0.22
N THR A 406 6.10 -4.85 -0.34
CA THR A 406 5.76 -6.27 -0.20
C THR A 406 5.69 -6.66 1.28
N ARG A 407 4.63 -7.34 1.67
CA ARG A 407 4.53 -7.94 3.01
C ARG A 407 5.62 -9.01 3.14
N ARG A 408 6.45 -8.90 4.16
CA ARG A 408 7.49 -9.89 4.50
C ARG A 408 6.93 -10.89 5.48
N ASP A 409 7.59 -12.03 5.63
CA ASP A 409 7.19 -13.08 6.58
C ASP A 409 7.23 -12.58 8.03
N ASP A 410 8.13 -11.63 8.33
CA ASP A 410 8.28 -10.97 9.62
C ASP A 410 7.47 -9.66 9.74
N ALA A 411 6.49 -9.43 8.86
CA ALA A 411 5.69 -8.22 8.90
C ALA A 411 4.95 -8.06 10.24
N PRO A 412 4.85 -6.84 10.75
CA PRO A 412 4.20 -6.56 12.03
C PRO A 412 2.73 -6.99 12.01
N CYS A 413 2.26 -7.66 13.06
CA CYS A 413 0.89 -8.20 13.14
C CYS A 413 0.50 -8.59 14.57
N GLY A 414 -0.74 -9.01 14.75
CA GLY A 414 -1.25 -9.65 15.97
C GLY A 414 -1.14 -8.78 17.23
N ASP A 415 -0.39 -9.23 18.21
CA ASP A 415 -0.26 -8.57 19.53
C ASP A 415 0.76 -7.44 19.58
N GLU A 416 1.46 -7.16 18.47
CA GLU A 416 2.42 -6.08 18.45
C GLU A 416 1.76 -4.71 18.59
N PRO A 417 2.42 -3.76 19.29
CA PRO A 417 1.91 -2.38 19.38
C PRO A 417 1.84 -1.72 18.00
N MET A 418 0.69 -1.13 17.67
CA MET A 418 0.44 -0.46 16.40
C MET A 418 0.09 1.03 16.58
N LEU A 419 -0.59 1.36 17.68
CA LEU A 419 -1.24 2.65 17.86
C LEU A 419 -1.20 3.05 19.33
N MET A 420 -1.00 4.33 19.61
CA MET A 420 -1.08 4.91 20.95
C MET A 420 -1.94 6.17 20.96
N PHE A 421 -2.75 6.34 21.99
CA PHE A 421 -3.48 7.57 22.25
C PHE A 421 -3.10 8.14 23.61
N PHE A 422 -3.00 9.46 23.67
CA PHE A 422 -2.97 10.16 24.94
C PHE A 422 -4.39 10.46 25.41
N THR A 423 -4.76 9.93 26.58
CA THR A 423 -6.09 10.08 27.17
C THR A 423 -6.03 11.00 28.38
N SER A 424 -7.13 11.71 28.67
CA SER A 424 -7.22 12.55 29.87
C SER A 424 -7.17 11.69 31.12
N GLY A 425 -6.03 11.70 31.82
CA GLY A 425 -5.88 10.98 33.07
C GLY A 425 -6.61 11.69 34.21
N THR A 426 -7.10 10.94 35.22
CA THR A 426 -7.69 11.45 36.46
C THR A 426 -6.68 12.15 37.35
N SER A 427 -5.38 12.07 37.08
CA SER A 427 -4.26 12.51 37.91
C SER A 427 -3.40 13.65 37.31
N GLY A 428 -3.94 14.43 36.36
CA GLY A 428 -3.30 15.64 35.84
C GLY A 428 -2.61 15.46 34.48
N TYR A 429 -1.65 14.55 34.33
CA TYR A 429 -0.99 14.31 33.04
C TYR A 429 -1.70 13.24 32.20
N PRO A 430 -1.74 13.39 30.87
CA PRO A 430 -2.33 12.41 29.98
C PRO A 430 -1.66 11.02 30.10
N LYS A 431 -2.47 9.96 30.12
CA LYS A 431 -2.00 8.57 30.09
C LYS A 431 -1.93 8.06 28.65
N ILE A 432 -1.16 7.01 28.42
CA ILE A 432 -1.04 6.36 27.12
C ILE A 432 -1.88 5.09 27.09
N ALA A 433 -2.86 5.05 26.20
CA ALA A 433 -3.58 3.83 25.81
C ALA A 433 -2.91 3.27 24.55
N ALA A 434 -2.41 2.03 24.62
CA ALA A 434 -1.76 1.36 23.51
C ALA A 434 -2.66 0.26 22.93
N HIS A 435 -2.68 0.16 21.61
CA HIS A 435 -3.45 -0.85 20.86
C HIS A 435 -2.53 -1.63 19.91
N ASN A 436 -2.86 -2.88 19.73
CA ASN A 436 -2.16 -3.81 18.86
C ASN A 436 -2.83 -3.90 17.46
N TYR A 437 -2.26 -4.75 16.58
CA TYR A 437 -2.78 -4.92 15.21
C TYR A 437 -4.18 -5.56 15.16
N LYS A 438 -4.69 -6.13 16.26
CA LYS A 438 -6.07 -6.69 16.33
C LYS A 438 -7.14 -5.61 16.57
N TYR A 439 -6.76 -4.43 17.05
CA TYR A 439 -7.68 -3.34 17.36
C TYR A 439 -8.67 -3.00 16.23
N PRO A 440 -8.25 -2.94 14.94
CA PRO A 440 -9.19 -2.68 13.83
C PRO A 440 -10.32 -3.69 13.72
N LEU A 441 -10.10 -4.96 14.10
CA LEU A 441 -11.13 -6.01 14.04
C LEU A 441 -12.32 -5.71 14.98
N GLY A 442 -12.04 -5.17 16.18
CA GLY A 442 -13.08 -4.75 17.13
C GLY A 442 -14.00 -3.65 16.60
N HIS A 443 -13.53 -2.85 15.62
CA HIS A 443 -14.34 -1.83 14.97
C HIS A 443 -15.33 -2.37 13.93
N PHE A 444 -15.33 -3.67 13.67
CA PHE A 444 -16.37 -4.30 12.87
C PHE A 444 -17.77 -4.05 13.45
N ILE A 445 -17.94 -4.24 14.77
CA ILE A 445 -19.21 -3.96 15.45
C ILE A 445 -19.56 -2.48 15.35
N THR A 446 -18.57 -1.61 15.56
CA THR A 446 -18.74 -0.15 15.45
C THR A 446 -19.29 0.25 14.09
N ALA A 447 -18.76 -0.30 13.01
CA ALA A 447 -19.13 0.10 11.65
C ALA A 447 -20.39 -0.61 11.16
N LYS A 448 -20.46 -1.95 11.29
CA LYS A 448 -21.56 -2.72 10.71
C LYS A 448 -22.86 -2.59 11.50
N TYR A 449 -22.80 -2.64 12.83
CA TYR A 449 -24.00 -2.74 13.65
C TYR A 449 -24.41 -1.42 14.33
N TRP A 450 -23.45 -0.54 14.62
CA TRP A 450 -23.77 0.74 15.26
C TRP A 450 -23.80 1.91 14.28
N HIS A 451 -22.81 2.10 13.41
CA HIS A 451 -22.84 3.08 12.33
C HIS A 451 -23.71 2.62 11.16
N GLN A 452 -23.96 1.32 11.05
CA GLN A 452 -24.73 0.66 9.98
C GLN A 452 -24.26 1.13 8.58
N VAL A 453 -22.93 1.15 8.37
CA VAL A 453 -22.35 1.64 7.12
C VAL A 453 -22.82 0.80 5.93
N ASN A 454 -23.20 1.48 4.87
CA ASN A 454 -23.50 0.85 3.60
C ASN A 454 -22.19 0.60 2.84
N PRO A 455 -21.86 -0.65 2.45
CA PRO A 455 -20.64 -0.95 1.71
C PRO A 455 -20.49 -0.19 0.39
N ASP A 456 -21.58 0.23 -0.21
CA ASP A 456 -21.61 1.02 -1.46
C ASP A 456 -21.99 2.49 -1.21
N GLY A 457 -22.04 2.89 0.06
CA GLY A 457 -22.37 4.24 0.52
C GLY A 457 -21.15 5.03 0.98
N LEU A 458 -21.44 6.20 1.51
CA LEU A 458 -20.46 7.17 2.00
C LEU A 458 -20.77 7.52 3.46
N HIS A 459 -19.81 7.27 4.36
CA HIS A 459 -19.94 7.53 5.78
C HIS A 459 -19.24 8.83 6.18
N LEU A 460 -19.94 9.71 6.89
CA LEU A 460 -19.38 10.92 7.49
C LEU A 460 -19.33 10.79 9.02
N THR A 461 -18.13 10.85 9.58
CA THR A 461 -17.95 11.12 11.03
C THR A 461 -17.32 12.48 11.24
N ILE A 462 -17.94 13.32 12.06
CA ILE A 462 -17.35 14.62 12.44
C ILE A 462 -16.45 14.38 13.67
N SER A 463 -15.15 14.33 13.40
CA SER A 463 -14.08 14.24 14.40
C SER A 463 -12.76 14.71 13.79
N ASP A 464 -11.85 15.20 14.61
CA ASP A 464 -10.47 15.49 14.22
C ASP A 464 -9.64 14.20 14.27
N THR A 465 -8.62 14.08 13.38
CA THR A 465 -7.77 12.88 13.31
C THR A 465 -6.92 12.65 14.56
N GLY A 466 -6.72 13.65 15.38
CA GLY A 466 -6.04 13.53 16.65
C GLY A 466 -6.82 12.80 17.75
N TRP A 467 -8.09 12.46 17.52
CA TRP A 467 -8.95 11.76 18.48
C TRP A 467 -9.25 10.33 18.03
N ALA A 468 -9.29 9.39 18.96
CA ALA A 468 -9.63 7.99 18.71
C ALA A 468 -10.93 7.83 17.91
N LYS A 469 -11.95 8.64 18.19
CA LYS A 469 -13.23 8.67 17.45
C LYS A 469 -13.06 8.82 15.95
N SER A 470 -12.00 9.47 15.48
CA SER A 470 -11.71 9.58 14.05
C SER A 470 -11.41 8.22 13.42
N LEU A 471 -10.63 7.39 14.09
CA LEU A 471 -10.29 6.05 13.60
C LEU A 471 -11.49 5.09 13.66
N TRP A 472 -12.43 5.33 14.60
CA TRP A 472 -13.69 4.58 14.71
C TRP A 472 -14.62 4.83 13.53
N GLY A 473 -14.64 6.06 13.01
CA GLY A 473 -15.60 6.49 12.00
C GLY A 473 -15.02 6.86 10.65
N LYS A 474 -13.68 6.84 10.48
CA LYS A 474 -13.06 7.27 9.21
C LYS A 474 -11.96 6.33 8.71
N LEU A 475 -11.80 5.15 9.30
CA LEU A 475 -10.74 4.24 8.87
C LEU A 475 -11.13 2.77 9.06
N TYR A 476 -10.94 2.22 10.26
CA TYR A 476 -10.85 0.76 10.44
C TYR A 476 -12.16 0.04 10.11
N GLY A 477 -13.21 0.31 10.85
CA GLY A 477 -14.47 -0.40 10.68
C GLY A 477 -15.12 -0.15 9.33
N GLN A 478 -15.09 1.10 8.84
CA GLN A 478 -15.68 1.47 7.56
C GLN A 478 -15.03 0.70 6.41
N TRP A 479 -13.71 0.69 6.34
CA TRP A 479 -13.02 -0.01 5.28
C TRP A 479 -13.03 -1.54 5.45
N LEU A 480 -13.07 -2.04 6.69
CA LEU A 480 -13.32 -3.46 6.95
C LEU A 480 -14.68 -3.90 6.40
N CYS A 481 -15.70 -3.02 6.49
CA CYS A 481 -17.03 -3.20 5.88
C CYS A 481 -17.10 -2.74 4.41
N GLU A 482 -15.98 -2.36 3.79
CA GLU A 482 -15.87 -1.88 2.41
C GLU A 482 -16.64 -0.59 2.11
N ALA A 483 -17.03 0.19 3.13
CA ALA A 483 -17.70 1.47 2.96
C ALA A 483 -16.71 2.61 2.78
N ALA A 484 -17.00 3.53 1.85
CA ALA A 484 -16.20 4.72 1.66
C ALA A 484 -16.39 5.72 2.80
N VAL A 485 -15.36 6.51 3.09
CA VAL A 485 -15.41 7.59 4.09
C VAL A 485 -15.45 8.97 3.42
N PHE A 486 -16.31 9.84 3.93
CA PHE A 486 -16.34 11.24 3.56
C PHE A 486 -15.53 12.05 4.57
N VAL A 487 -14.54 12.81 4.09
CA VAL A 487 -13.68 13.65 4.91
C VAL A 487 -13.79 15.08 4.42
N TYR A 488 -14.29 15.96 5.29
CA TYR A 488 -14.33 17.39 5.05
C TYR A 488 -13.32 18.10 5.96
N ASP A 489 -12.38 18.79 5.36
CA ASP A 489 -11.39 19.59 6.09
C ASP A 489 -11.96 20.99 6.32
N PHE A 490 -12.07 21.39 7.60
CA PHE A 490 -12.58 22.68 8.01
C PHE A 490 -11.83 23.17 9.26
N ASP A 491 -11.70 24.47 9.42
CA ASP A 491 -11.10 25.05 10.64
C ASP A 491 -12.11 25.13 11.76
N ARG A 492 -13.32 25.54 11.46
CA ARG A 492 -14.42 25.64 12.43
C ARG A 492 -15.68 24.97 11.87
N PHE A 493 -16.37 24.20 12.72
CA PHE A 493 -17.64 23.61 12.35
C PHE A 493 -18.69 24.67 12.01
N ASP A 494 -19.30 24.52 10.84
CA ASP A 494 -20.33 25.37 10.30
C ASP A 494 -21.47 24.50 9.74
N ALA A 495 -22.62 24.50 10.43
CA ALA A 495 -23.78 23.69 10.06
C ALA A 495 -24.33 24.05 8.67
N GLU A 496 -24.33 25.34 8.29
CA GLU A 496 -24.84 25.79 6.99
C GLU A 496 -23.96 25.28 5.82
N LYS A 497 -22.68 25.07 6.06
CA LYS A 497 -21.76 24.52 5.06
C LYS A 497 -21.85 23.01 4.95
N ILE A 498 -22.09 22.31 6.07
CA ILE A 498 -22.11 20.83 6.09
C ILE A 498 -23.47 20.28 5.63
N LEU A 499 -24.59 20.90 5.98
CA LEU A 499 -25.91 20.40 5.62
C LEU A 499 -26.13 20.19 4.11
N PRO A 500 -25.71 21.09 3.21
CA PRO A 500 -25.83 20.86 1.76
C PRO A 500 -24.99 19.67 1.25
N MET A 501 -23.93 19.29 2.00
CA MET A 501 -23.03 18.22 1.57
C MET A 501 -23.70 16.85 1.61
N PHE A 502 -24.71 16.63 2.46
CA PHE A 502 -25.45 15.38 2.52
C PHE A 502 -26.07 15.02 1.17
N ALA A 503 -26.83 15.94 0.59
CA ALA A 503 -27.42 15.75 -0.73
C ALA A 503 -26.35 15.78 -1.84
N LYS A 504 -25.41 16.73 -1.80
CA LYS A 504 -24.41 16.89 -2.85
C LYS A 504 -23.57 15.64 -3.05
N TYR A 505 -23.15 15.00 -1.97
CA TYR A 505 -22.25 13.84 -2.02
C TYR A 505 -22.97 12.51 -1.73
N GLN A 506 -24.29 12.54 -1.53
CA GLN A 506 -25.08 11.35 -1.23
C GLN A 506 -24.56 10.60 0.00
N ILE A 507 -24.32 11.34 1.11
CA ILE A 507 -23.82 10.76 2.36
C ILE A 507 -24.91 9.88 2.95
N THR A 508 -24.61 8.58 3.14
CA THR A 508 -25.60 7.58 3.56
C THR A 508 -25.67 7.37 5.06
N THR A 509 -24.54 7.52 5.76
CA THR A 509 -24.51 7.34 7.21
C THR A 509 -23.70 8.43 7.88
N PHE A 510 -24.15 8.81 9.08
CA PHE A 510 -23.62 10.01 9.75
C PHE A 510 -23.35 9.76 11.24
N CYS A 511 -22.20 10.21 11.73
CA CYS A 511 -21.85 10.21 13.15
C CYS A 511 -21.27 11.57 13.56
N ALA A 512 -21.78 12.13 14.65
CA ALA A 512 -21.24 13.37 15.22
C ALA A 512 -21.37 13.38 16.75
N PRO A 513 -20.62 14.24 17.47
CA PRO A 513 -20.86 14.47 18.89
C PRO A 513 -22.14 15.28 19.13
N PRO A 514 -22.74 15.23 20.34
CA PRO A 514 -23.97 15.95 20.69
C PRO A 514 -23.92 17.45 20.43
N THR A 515 -22.77 18.07 20.66
CA THR A 515 -22.54 19.49 20.35
C THR A 515 -22.81 19.84 18.89
N MET A 516 -22.40 18.98 17.97
CA MET A 516 -22.61 19.20 16.54
C MET A 516 -24.08 19.02 16.15
N TYR A 517 -24.74 17.98 16.69
CA TYR A 517 -26.18 17.81 16.51
C TYR A 517 -26.98 19.02 17.03
N ARG A 518 -26.60 19.59 18.20
CA ARG A 518 -27.21 20.85 18.69
C ARG A 518 -27.03 22.02 17.74
N MET A 519 -25.91 22.08 17.02
CA MET A 519 -25.68 23.13 16.01
C MET A 519 -26.50 22.88 14.73
N LEU A 520 -26.64 21.62 14.31
CA LEU A 520 -27.43 21.25 13.14
C LEU A 520 -28.94 21.56 13.35
N ILE A 521 -29.53 21.16 14.49
CA ILE A 521 -30.96 21.38 14.75
C ILE A 521 -31.32 22.86 15.01
N LYS A 522 -30.36 23.76 15.21
CA LYS A 522 -30.58 25.20 15.26
C LYS A 522 -30.88 25.79 13.88
N GLN A 523 -30.51 25.08 12.81
CA GLN A 523 -30.84 25.43 11.45
C GLN A 523 -32.25 24.97 11.10
N ASP A 524 -32.90 25.64 10.17
CA ASP A 524 -34.14 25.14 9.58
C ASP A 524 -33.84 23.96 8.65
N LEU A 525 -33.86 22.74 9.22
CA LEU A 525 -33.51 21.51 8.49
C LEU A 525 -34.42 21.24 7.29
N SER A 526 -35.62 21.85 7.24
CA SER A 526 -36.56 21.68 6.11
C SER A 526 -36.02 22.31 4.81
N ARG A 527 -35.03 23.20 4.90
CA ARG A 527 -34.38 23.84 3.76
C ARG A 527 -33.32 22.97 3.08
N PHE A 528 -32.98 21.84 3.68
CA PHE A 528 -31.91 20.96 3.22
C PHE A 528 -32.47 19.58 2.88
N ASP A 529 -32.01 19.03 1.77
CA ASP A 529 -32.31 17.65 1.42
C ASP A 529 -31.38 16.70 2.22
N LEU A 530 -31.96 15.97 3.17
CA LEU A 530 -31.27 14.99 4.01
C LEU A 530 -31.73 13.56 3.71
N SER A 531 -32.43 13.35 2.59
CA SER A 531 -33.02 12.05 2.21
C SER A 531 -31.99 10.96 1.91
N SER A 532 -30.74 11.35 1.61
CA SER A 532 -29.65 10.39 1.42
C SER A 532 -29.22 9.67 2.71
N ILE A 533 -29.50 10.27 3.89
CA ILE A 533 -29.10 9.70 5.17
C ILE A 533 -29.97 8.51 5.49
N GLN A 534 -29.39 7.34 5.62
CA GLN A 534 -30.05 6.08 5.98
C GLN A 534 -29.95 5.80 7.49
N HIS A 535 -28.89 6.29 8.14
CA HIS A 535 -28.62 6.04 9.56
C HIS A 535 -27.81 7.16 10.20
N ALA A 536 -28.11 7.45 11.48
CA ALA A 536 -27.44 8.45 12.28
C ALA A 536 -27.00 7.89 13.65
N SER A 537 -25.78 8.20 14.07
CA SER A 537 -25.22 7.71 15.35
C SER A 537 -24.51 8.83 16.12
N ILE A 538 -24.35 8.64 17.42
CA ILE A 538 -23.78 9.63 18.31
C ILE A 538 -22.98 8.97 19.44
N ALA A 539 -21.83 9.53 19.75
CA ALA A 539 -21.02 9.16 20.91
C ALA A 539 -20.17 10.34 21.40
N GLY A 540 -19.62 10.21 22.60
CA GLY A 540 -18.72 11.16 23.24
C GLY A 540 -19.31 11.86 24.45
N GLU A 541 -20.61 12.13 24.43
CA GLU A 541 -21.39 12.72 25.56
C GLU A 541 -22.80 12.13 25.53
N ALA A 542 -23.54 12.24 26.63
CA ALA A 542 -24.95 11.85 26.66
C ALA A 542 -25.79 12.75 25.73
N LEU A 543 -26.68 12.14 24.97
CA LEU A 543 -27.59 12.84 24.07
C LEU A 543 -28.76 13.43 24.86
N ASN A 544 -28.98 14.75 24.69
CA ASN A 544 -30.20 15.37 25.22
C ASN A 544 -31.43 14.85 24.43
N PRO A 545 -32.46 14.34 25.13
CA PRO A 545 -33.67 13.84 24.46
C PRO A 545 -34.36 14.83 23.53
N GLU A 546 -34.24 16.13 23.78
CA GLU A 546 -34.83 17.16 22.92
C GLU A 546 -34.10 17.25 21.56
N VAL A 547 -32.78 17.13 21.57
CA VAL A 547 -31.96 17.08 20.33
C VAL A 547 -32.37 15.86 19.50
N PHE A 548 -32.57 14.71 20.17
CA PHE A 548 -33.04 13.49 19.52
C PHE A 548 -34.41 13.72 18.83
N ARG A 549 -35.42 14.25 19.56
CA ARG A 549 -36.79 14.45 19.02
C ARG A 549 -36.80 15.44 17.86
N GLN A 550 -36.03 16.54 17.94
CA GLN A 550 -35.99 17.54 16.87
C GLN A 550 -35.33 16.97 15.61
N PHE A 551 -34.25 16.20 15.74
CA PHE A 551 -33.62 15.55 14.61
C PHE A 551 -34.51 14.47 13.99
N GLU A 552 -35.15 13.61 14.83
CA GLU A 552 -36.11 12.58 14.36
C GLU A 552 -37.28 13.22 13.63
N LYS A 553 -37.81 14.33 14.16
CA LYS A 553 -38.92 15.08 13.52
C LYS A 553 -38.55 15.62 12.14
N ALA A 554 -37.31 16.11 12.00
CA ALA A 554 -36.86 16.73 10.76
C ALA A 554 -36.43 15.71 9.69
N THR A 555 -35.89 14.57 10.09
CA THR A 555 -35.28 13.59 9.18
C THR A 555 -36.02 12.26 9.11
N GLY A 556 -36.90 11.96 10.05
CA GLY A 556 -37.50 10.63 10.23
C GLY A 556 -36.54 9.59 10.83
N LEU A 557 -35.30 9.97 11.12
CA LEU A 557 -34.25 9.06 11.59
C LEU A 557 -34.04 9.16 13.09
N ARG A 558 -33.83 8.01 13.72
CA ARG A 558 -33.40 7.92 15.12
C ARG A 558 -31.90 8.03 15.21
N ILE A 559 -31.40 8.75 16.22
CA ILE A 559 -29.97 8.84 16.50
C ILE A 559 -29.61 7.68 17.44
N MET A 560 -28.72 6.80 17.00
CA MET A 560 -28.25 5.65 17.79
C MET A 560 -27.09 6.03 18.67
N GLU A 561 -27.33 6.05 19.99
CA GLU A 561 -26.29 6.34 20.98
C GLU A 561 -25.35 5.14 21.15
N GLY A 562 -24.08 5.43 21.48
CA GLY A 562 -23.09 4.44 21.84
C GLY A 562 -22.05 4.99 22.77
N PHE A 563 -21.45 4.11 23.57
CA PHE A 563 -20.40 4.41 24.52
C PHE A 563 -19.16 3.55 24.26
N GLY A 564 -18.03 4.18 24.33
CA GLY A 564 -16.71 3.57 24.32
C GLY A 564 -15.65 4.60 24.69
N GLN A 565 -14.40 4.18 24.77
CA GLN A 565 -13.30 5.01 25.24
C GLN A 565 -12.10 4.89 24.28
N SER A 566 -11.10 5.78 24.43
CA SER A 566 -9.85 5.66 23.67
C SER A 566 -9.12 4.35 23.98
N GLU A 567 -9.35 3.78 25.14
CA GLU A 567 -8.80 2.53 25.66
C GLU A 567 -9.50 1.29 25.09
N SER A 568 -10.63 1.45 24.39
CA SER A 568 -11.49 0.36 23.90
C SER A 568 -11.98 0.63 22.48
N THR A 569 -12.90 -0.21 21.99
CA THR A 569 -13.80 0.09 20.89
C THR A 569 -15.19 0.43 21.46
N LEU A 570 -16.28 0.26 20.70
CA LEU A 570 -17.64 0.40 21.19
C LEU A 570 -17.90 -0.68 22.25
N ILE A 571 -18.24 -0.26 23.49
CA ILE A 571 -18.51 -1.15 24.62
C ILE A 571 -20.03 -1.38 24.79
N ILE A 572 -20.81 -0.30 24.70
CA ILE A 572 -22.26 -0.29 24.80
C ILE A 572 -22.81 0.46 23.60
N GLY A 573 -23.85 -0.05 22.96
CA GLY A 573 -24.46 0.60 21.81
C GLY A 573 -25.89 0.19 21.54
N ASN A 574 -26.61 1.07 20.85
CA ASN A 574 -27.87 0.73 20.20
C ASN A 574 -27.54 0.11 18.84
N LEU A 575 -27.47 -1.21 18.79
CA LEU A 575 -27.07 -1.95 17.59
C LEU A 575 -28.27 -2.21 16.66
N ALA A 576 -27.98 -2.53 15.40
CA ALA A 576 -28.95 -3.04 14.45
C ALA A 576 -29.73 -4.23 15.04
N GLY A 577 -31.06 -4.23 14.87
CA GLY A 577 -31.93 -5.27 15.40
C GLY A 577 -32.27 -5.16 16.89
N ASP A 578 -31.69 -4.21 17.64
CA ASP A 578 -32.02 -3.95 19.04
C ASP A 578 -33.24 -3.01 19.21
N SER A 579 -33.97 -3.18 20.31
CA SER A 579 -34.99 -2.22 20.71
C SER A 579 -34.36 -0.95 21.23
N HIS A 580 -34.66 0.18 20.60
CA HIS A 580 -34.12 1.48 20.99
C HIS A 580 -34.95 2.14 22.10
N LYS A 581 -34.27 2.74 23.10
CA LYS A 581 -34.86 3.56 24.14
C LYS A 581 -34.20 4.93 24.17
N ILE A 582 -34.99 6.00 24.02
CA ILE A 582 -34.49 7.38 24.04
C ILE A 582 -33.78 7.67 25.39
N GLY A 583 -32.56 8.25 25.32
CA GLY A 583 -31.75 8.55 26.49
C GLY A 583 -31.01 7.34 27.07
N SER A 584 -30.94 6.24 26.31
CA SER A 584 -30.14 5.07 26.66
C SER A 584 -29.04 4.85 25.66
N MET A 585 -27.82 4.60 26.15
CA MET A 585 -26.66 4.23 25.32
C MET A 585 -26.83 2.86 24.63
N GLY A 586 -27.86 2.08 24.99
CA GLY A 586 -28.10 0.76 24.44
C GLY A 586 -27.71 -0.37 25.39
N LYS A 587 -27.16 -1.45 24.84
CA LYS A 587 -26.78 -2.68 25.55
C LYS A 587 -25.29 -2.95 25.38
N PRO A 588 -24.67 -3.75 26.28
CA PRO A 588 -23.33 -4.28 26.06
C PRO A 588 -23.22 -4.97 24.71
N VAL A 589 -22.13 -4.68 23.98
CA VAL A 589 -21.86 -5.37 22.73
C VAL A 589 -21.21 -6.74 23.02
N PRO A 590 -21.40 -7.76 22.17
CA PRO A 590 -20.91 -9.12 22.42
C PRO A 590 -19.38 -9.27 22.55
N LEU A 591 -18.63 -8.20 22.32
CA LEU A 591 -17.16 -8.18 22.43
C LEU A 591 -16.68 -7.96 23.87
N TYR A 592 -17.52 -7.43 24.75
CA TYR A 592 -17.15 -7.03 26.12
C TYR A 592 -18.07 -7.68 27.15
N ASP A 593 -17.46 -8.13 28.23
CA ASP A 593 -18.14 -8.56 29.44
C ASP A 593 -18.37 -7.32 30.35
N VAL A 594 -19.62 -6.86 30.43
CA VAL A 594 -19.99 -5.59 31.09
C VAL A 594 -20.97 -5.87 32.21
N HIS A 595 -20.60 -5.52 33.43
CA HIS A 595 -21.41 -5.68 34.64
C HIS A 595 -21.71 -4.33 35.28
N LEU A 596 -22.91 -4.17 35.79
CA LEU A 596 -23.29 -3.05 36.64
C LEU A 596 -23.04 -3.46 38.11
N LEU A 597 -22.29 -2.65 38.82
CA LEU A 597 -22.00 -2.89 40.24
C LEU A 597 -22.69 -1.84 41.10
N ASP A 598 -23.20 -2.25 42.26
CA ASP A 598 -23.67 -1.34 43.29
C ASP A 598 -22.49 -0.67 44.01
N SER A 599 -22.79 0.21 45.01
CA SER A 599 -21.76 0.91 45.79
C SER A 599 -20.91 -0.01 46.65
N SER A 600 -21.32 -1.26 46.85
CA SER A 600 -20.62 -2.30 47.64
C SER A 600 -19.81 -3.23 46.72
N GLY A 601 -19.85 -3.05 45.40
CA GLY A 601 -19.15 -3.87 44.42
C GLY A 601 -19.85 -5.18 44.05
N HIS A 602 -21.10 -5.36 44.41
CA HIS A 602 -21.93 -6.48 43.96
C HIS A 602 -22.64 -6.17 42.64
N GLU A 603 -22.91 -7.18 41.88
CA GLU A 603 -23.67 -7.07 40.64
C GLU A 603 -25.11 -6.60 40.96
N ALA A 604 -25.57 -5.52 40.28
CA ALA A 604 -26.82 -4.84 40.54
C ALA A 604 -28.00 -5.48 39.78
#